data_516454b95c8694c8493a72705e1266ea
#
_entry.id   516454b95c8694c8493a72705e1266ea
#
_cell.length_a   1.000
_cell.length_b   1.000
_cell.length_c   1.000
_cell.angle_alpha   90.00
_cell.angle_beta   90.00
_cell.angle_gamma   90.00
#
_symmetry.space_group_name_H-M   'P 1'
#
loop_
_entity.id
_entity.type
_entity.pdbx_description
1 polymer ?
#
loop_
_entity_poly.entity_id
_entity_poly.type
_entity_poly.pdbx_seq_one_letter_code
_entity_poly.pdbx_strand_id
1 'polypeptide(L)'
;MYQNSRTGAFKIDASTVNWILRIPRGGAKIKSRASQEVKSVIATDATPGPLAPKIQDLISMITPELVGDRFVRIFMLVVLSIFLCPTSSTRASCHYYEGICLVKKIKSYDWCDAVMSSLKSGLSKFQKYVGKGNTCEKATLSSCIFVLFVSISFL
;
A
#
# COMPACT_ATOMS: atom_id res chain seq x y z
N MET A 1 36.44 -15.78 20.66
CA MET A 1 35.18 -16.51 20.87
C MET A 1 34.13 -15.53 21.34
N TYR A 2 33.47 -14.86 20.40
CA TYR A 2 32.36 -13.91 20.73
C TYR A 2 31.08 -14.50 20.15
N GLN A 3 30.35 -15.22 20.99
CA GLN A 3 28.96 -15.58 20.70
C GLN A 3 28.09 -14.39 21.08
N ASN A 4 27.60 -13.68 20.09
CA ASN A 4 26.55 -12.67 20.29
C ASN A 4 25.23 -13.25 19.76
N SER A 5 24.61 -14.12 20.57
CA SER A 5 23.29 -14.69 20.31
C SER A 5 22.22 -13.71 20.82
N ARG A 6 21.96 -12.66 20.08
CA ARG A 6 20.72 -11.87 20.20
C ARG A 6 19.98 -11.88 18.87
N THR A 7 19.50 -13.02 18.45
CA THR A 7 18.45 -13.11 17.45
C THR A 7 17.11 -12.78 18.14
N GLY A 8 16.92 -11.54 18.49
CA GLY A 8 15.60 -11.04 18.89
C GLY A 8 14.67 -11.13 17.70
N ALA A 9 13.74 -12.09 17.69
CA ALA A 9 12.71 -12.16 16.68
C ALA A 9 11.80 -10.93 16.84
N PHE A 10 11.91 -9.98 15.92
CA PHE A 10 11.07 -8.78 15.91
C PHE A 10 9.76 -9.09 15.19
N LYS A 11 8.64 -8.90 15.89
CA LYS A 11 7.31 -9.14 15.34
C LYS A 11 6.65 -7.83 14.90
N ILE A 12 6.44 -7.67 13.60
CA ILE A 12 5.61 -6.59 13.05
C ILE A 12 4.19 -7.12 12.85
N ASP A 13 3.22 -6.43 13.40
CA ASP A 13 1.81 -6.74 13.25
C ASP A 13 0.96 -5.49 12.94
N ALA A 14 -0.36 -5.65 12.81
CA ALA A 14 -1.26 -4.53 12.51
C ALA A 14 -1.29 -3.47 13.63
N SER A 15 -0.95 -3.83 14.88
CA SER A 15 -0.80 -2.85 15.97
C SER A 15 0.38 -1.94 15.73
N THR A 16 1.51 -2.52 15.30
CA THR A 16 2.72 -1.78 14.93
C THR A 16 2.44 -0.79 13.80
N VAL A 17 1.72 -1.23 12.76
CA VAL A 17 1.33 -0.36 11.64
C VAL A 17 0.43 0.79 12.12
N ASN A 18 -0.58 0.50 12.95
CA ASN A 18 -1.45 1.52 13.53
C ASN A 18 -0.68 2.52 14.38
N TRP A 19 0.26 2.04 15.20
CA TRP A 19 1.07 2.90 16.05
C TRP A 19 1.97 3.85 15.23
N ILE A 20 2.60 3.35 14.16
CA ILE A 20 3.52 4.12 13.31
C ILE A 20 2.76 5.10 12.40
N LEU A 21 1.74 4.59 11.67
CA LEU A 21 1.08 5.34 10.61
C LEU A 21 -0.20 6.06 11.05
N ARG A 22 -0.75 5.72 12.23
CA ARG A 22 -2.01 6.27 12.76
C ARG A 22 -3.21 6.08 11.81
N ILE A 23 -3.19 5.05 10.98
CA ILE A 23 -4.26 4.70 10.05
C ILE A 23 -5.28 3.76 10.71
N PRO A 24 -6.54 3.70 10.24
CA PRO A 24 -7.59 2.87 10.82
C PRO A 24 -7.23 1.39 10.91
N ARG A 25 -7.59 0.76 12.02
CA ARG A 25 -7.42 -0.65 12.33
C ARG A 25 -8.74 -1.25 12.80
N GLY A 26 -8.99 -2.54 12.45
CA GLY A 26 -10.12 -3.30 12.99
C GLY A 26 -11.45 -3.02 12.29
N GLY A 27 -11.44 -2.42 11.12
CA GLY A 27 -12.62 -2.22 10.29
C GLY A 27 -12.91 -3.39 9.35
N ALA A 28 -13.76 -3.15 8.34
CA ALA A 28 -14.04 -4.12 7.31
C ALA A 28 -12.79 -4.37 6.44
N LYS A 29 -12.56 -5.63 6.03
CA LYS A 29 -11.49 -5.94 5.09
C LYS A 29 -11.79 -5.39 3.72
N ILE A 30 -10.77 -4.85 3.06
CA ILE A 30 -10.88 -4.36 1.69
C ILE A 30 -10.93 -5.56 0.75
N LYS A 31 -11.96 -5.62 -0.10
CA LYS A 31 -12.06 -6.66 -1.13
C LYS A 31 -11.02 -6.41 -2.22
N SER A 32 -10.20 -7.41 -2.51
CA SER A 32 -9.13 -7.30 -3.52
C SER A 32 -9.63 -7.21 -4.97
N ARG A 33 -10.87 -7.59 -5.22
CA ARG A 33 -11.53 -7.48 -6.54
C ARG A 33 -12.63 -6.44 -6.44
N ALA A 34 -12.43 -5.32 -7.12
CA ALA A 34 -13.44 -4.28 -7.26
C ALA A 34 -14.53 -4.71 -8.25
N SER A 35 -15.78 -4.38 -7.94
CA SER A 35 -16.90 -4.54 -8.85
C SER A 35 -16.75 -3.64 -10.08
N GLN A 36 -17.54 -3.89 -11.14
CA GLN A 36 -17.46 -3.07 -12.34
C GLN A 36 -17.91 -1.62 -12.08
N GLU A 37 -18.90 -1.44 -11.21
CA GLU A 37 -19.40 -0.11 -10.79
C GLU A 37 -18.30 0.69 -10.08
N VAL A 38 -17.57 0.05 -9.16
CA VAL A 38 -16.42 0.67 -8.46
C VAL A 38 -15.33 1.07 -9.43
N LYS A 39 -15.01 0.20 -10.39
CA LYS A 39 -14.01 0.52 -11.42
C LYS A 39 -14.45 1.71 -12.29
N SER A 40 -15.74 1.78 -12.65
CA SER A 40 -16.29 2.90 -13.42
C SER A 40 -16.18 4.22 -12.66
N VAL A 41 -16.48 4.25 -11.36
CA VAL A 41 -16.33 5.46 -10.53
C VAL A 41 -14.85 5.92 -10.52
N ILE A 42 -13.91 5.01 -10.30
CA ILE A 42 -12.49 5.36 -10.29
C ILE A 42 -12.01 5.82 -11.67
N ALA A 43 -12.47 5.16 -12.74
CA ALA A 43 -12.12 5.56 -14.11
C ALA A 43 -12.66 6.94 -14.47
N THR A 44 -13.86 7.30 -14.01
CA THR A 44 -14.43 8.63 -14.22
C THR A 44 -13.60 9.72 -13.54
N ASP A 45 -13.11 9.45 -12.34
CA ASP A 45 -12.36 10.42 -11.57
C ASP A 45 -10.91 10.58 -12.03
N ALA A 46 -10.28 9.47 -12.41
CA ALA A 46 -8.86 9.44 -12.76
C ALA A 46 -8.64 9.63 -14.27
N THR A 47 -8.62 8.51 -15.01
CA THR A 47 -8.39 8.55 -16.46
C THR A 47 -9.34 7.57 -17.11
N PRO A 48 -10.24 8.02 -18.00
CA PRO A 48 -11.12 7.14 -18.74
C PRO A 48 -10.33 6.10 -19.55
N GLY A 49 -10.64 4.82 -19.34
CA GLY A 49 -9.99 3.75 -20.10
C GLY A 49 -10.08 2.38 -19.40
N PRO A 50 -9.77 1.31 -20.13
CA PRO A 50 -9.88 -0.06 -19.59
C PRO A 50 -8.75 -0.42 -18.61
N LEU A 51 -7.66 0.36 -18.62
CA LEU A 51 -6.47 0.11 -17.79
C LEU A 51 -6.48 0.99 -16.55
N ALA A 52 -5.89 0.48 -15.47
CA ALA A 52 -5.66 1.28 -14.28
C ALA A 52 -4.82 2.55 -14.61
N PRO A 53 -5.10 3.70 -13.98
CA PRO A 53 -4.39 4.94 -14.25
C PRO A 53 -2.91 4.83 -13.92
N LYS A 54 -2.07 5.55 -14.68
CA LYS A 54 -0.65 5.68 -14.35
C LYS A 54 -0.49 6.55 -13.11
N ILE A 55 0.46 6.18 -12.25
CA ILE A 55 0.73 6.93 -11.02
C ILE A 55 1.15 8.38 -11.33
N GLN A 56 1.97 8.56 -12.38
CA GLN A 56 2.41 9.88 -12.80
C GLN A 56 1.24 10.78 -13.23
N ASP A 57 0.26 10.22 -13.97
CA ASP A 57 -0.93 10.97 -14.40
C ASP A 57 -1.76 11.38 -13.17
N LEU A 58 -1.92 10.48 -12.17
CA LEU A 58 -2.61 10.80 -10.93
C LEU A 58 -1.93 11.93 -10.15
N ILE A 59 -0.60 11.93 -10.08
CA ILE A 59 0.18 12.99 -9.43
C ILE A 59 -0.06 14.33 -10.12
N SER A 60 -0.04 14.37 -11.46
CA SER A 60 -0.26 15.59 -12.22
C SER A 60 -1.69 16.16 -12.10
N MET A 61 -2.66 15.32 -11.71
CA MET A 61 -4.03 15.75 -11.45
C MET A 61 -4.22 16.44 -10.09
N ILE A 62 -3.26 16.30 -9.17
CA ILE A 62 -3.33 16.93 -7.84
C ILE A 62 -2.95 18.41 -7.98
N THR A 63 -3.95 19.24 -8.23
CA THR A 63 -3.82 20.69 -8.33
C THR A 63 -4.68 21.37 -7.26
N PRO A 64 -4.47 22.66 -6.97
CA PRO A 64 -5.29 23.39 -5.98
C PRO A 64 -6.80 23.38 -6.28
N GLU A 65 -7.18 23.21 -7.54
CA GLU A 65 -8.57 23.19 -7.99
C GLU A 65 -9.25 21.82 -7.80
N LEU A 66 -8.46 20.76 -7.59
CA LEU A 66 -8.99 19.43 -7.35
C LEU A 66 -9.53 19.32 -5.92
N VAL A 67 -10.84 19.22 -5.78
CA VAL A 67 -11.55 19.25 -4.48
C VAL A 67 -12.53 18.09 -4.32
N GLY A 68 -13.09 17.94 -3.11
CA GLY A 68 -14.16 16.99 -2.80
C GLY A 68 -13.75 15.52 -2.86
N ASP A 69 -14.72 14.66 -3.12
CA ASP A 69 -14.52 13.19 -3.14
C ASP A 69 -13.53 12.76 -4.22
N ARG A 70 -13.47 13.48 -5.33
CA ARG A 70 -12.53 13.22 -6.42
C ARG A 70 -11.09 13.41 -5.95
N PHE A 71 -10.81 14.51 -5.25
CA PHE A 71 -9.49 14.75 -4.65
C PHE A 71 -9.11 13.60 -3.72
N VAL A 72 -9.99 13.22 -2.81
CA VAL A 72 -9.71 12.17 -1.83
C VAL A 72 -9.38 10.84 -2.52
N ARG A 73 -10.15 10.45 -3.54
CA ARG A 73 -9.90 9.20 -4.26
C ARG A 73 -8.57 9.23 -5.01
N ILE A 74 -8.26 10.30 -5.74
CA ILE A 74 -6.99 10.44 -6.47
C ILE A 74 -5.81 10.47 -5.50
N PHE A 75 -5.90 11.27 -4.44
CA PHE A 75 -4.87 11.35 -3.41
C PHE A 75 -4.61 9.99 -2.75
N MET A 76 -5.66 9.27 -2.37
CA MET A 76 -5.54 7.93 -1.79
C MET A 76 -4.91 6.93 -2.76
N LEU A 77 -5.22 6.99 -4.05
CA LEU A 77 -4.57 6.14 -5.07
C LEU A 77 -3.07 6.40 -5.13
N VAL A 78 -2.66 7.66 -5.10
CA VAL A 78 -1.24 8.06 -5.10
C VAL A 78 -0.56 7.56 -3.83
N VAL A 79 -1.13 7.84 -2.65
CA VAL A 79 -0.55 7.44 -1.35
C VAL A 79 -0.44 5.91 -1.23
N LEU A 80 -1.47 5.17 -1.66
CA LEU A 80 -1.44 3.70 -1.68
C LEU A 80 -0.36 3.17 -2.62
N SER A 81 -0.22 3.77 -3.80
CA SER A 81 0.67 3.28 -4.84
C SER A 81 2.15 3.58 -4.58
N ILE A 82 2.45 4.67 -3.86
CA ILE A 82 3.84 5.13 -3.63
C ILE A 82 4.31 4.81 -2.22
N PHE A 83 3.42 4.90 -1.23
CA PHE A 83 3.82 4.90 0.17
C PHE A 83 3.29 3.72 0.96
N LEU A 84 1.96 3.51 1.03
CA LEU A 84 1.38 2.49 1.91
C LEU A 84 1.53 1.06 1.37
N CYS A 85 1.26 0.87 0.09
CA CYS A 85 1.26 -0.43 -0.56
C CYS A 85 1.95 -0.36 -1.94
N PRO A 86 3.19 0.13 -2.01
CA PRO A 86 3.89 0.33 -3.28
C PRO A 86 4.05 -1.00 -4.04
N THR A 87 3.99 -0.90 -5.35
CA THR A 87 4.23 -2.02 -6.27
C THR A 87 5.32 -1.63 -7.27
N SER A 88 5.87 -2.61 -7.97
CA SER A 88 6.79 -2.35 -9.09
C SER A 88 6.09 -1.85 -10.36
N SER A 89 4.76 -1.73 -10.33
CA SER A 89 3.97 -1.23 -11.45
C SER A 89 4.01 0.29 -11.53
N THR A 90 4.03 0.84 -12.74
CA THR A 90 3.83 2.27 -12.99
C THR A 90 2.36 2.69 -12.90
N ARG A 91 1.45 1.73 -12.69
CA ARG A 91 0.01 1.94 -12.59
C ARG A 91 -0.49 1.67 -11.19
N ALA A 92 -1.53 2.41 -10.78
CA ALA A 92 -2.19 2.23 -9.50
C ALA A 92 -2.81 0.83 -9.36
N SER A 93 -2.74 0.27 -8.17
CA SER A 93 -3.30 -1.06 -7.90
C SER A 93 -4.81 -0.99 -7.74
N CYS A 94 -5.54 -1.77 -8.52
CA CYS A 94 -7.01 -1.90 -8.39
C CYS A 94 -7.46 -2.67 -7.14
N HIS A 95 -6.54 -3.28 -6.39
CA HIS A 95 -6.86 -4.01 -5.15
C HIS A 95 -7.51 -3.17 -4.07
N TYR A 96 -7.32 -1.84 -4.11
CA TYR A 96 -7.79 -0.92 -3.06
C TYR A 96 -9.00 -0.09 -3.48
N TYR A 97 -9.51 -0.26 -4.71
CA TYR A 97 -10.62 0.54 -5.25
C TYR A 97 -11.88 0.48 -4.40
N GLU A 98 -12.24 -0.71 -3.88
CA GLU A 98 -13.38 -0.86 -2.96
C GLU A 98 -13.23 0.00 -1.70
N GLY A 99 -12.02 0.08 -1.14
CA GLY A 99 -11.75 0.83 0.08
C GLY A 99 -11.82 2.35 -0.08
N ILE A 100 -11.64 2.86 -1.32
CA ILE A 100 -11.59 4.30 -1.60
C ILE A 100 -12.80 4.82 -2.39
N CYS A 101 -13.58 3.95 -2.99
CA CYS A 101 -14.72 4.32 -3.84
C CYS A 101 -15.71 5.23 -3.10
N LEU A 102 -16.13 4.81 -1.90
CA LEU A 102 -17.03 5.55 -1.04
C LEU A 102 -16.22 6.32 0.02
N VAL A 103 -15.90 7.57 -0.26
CA VAL A 103 -15.04 8.42 0.58
C VAL A 103 -15.50 8.46 2.04
N LYS A 104 -16.80 8.54 2.29
CA LYS A 104 -17.38 8.53 3.64
C LYS A 104 -17.08 7.24 4.42
N LYS A 105 -16.81 6.15 3.73
CA LYS A 105 -16.50 4.83 4.32
C LYS A 105 -15.01 4.52 4.43
N ILE A 106 -14.11 5.37 3.95
CA ILE A 106 -12.66 5.11 3.97
C ILE A 106 -12.18 4.74 5.38
N LYS A 107 -12.66 5.45 6.40
CA LYS A 107 -12.27 5.22 7.80
C LYS A 107 -12.82 3.92 8.39
N SER A 108 -13.81 3.28 7.76
CA SER A 108 -14.42 2.04 8.24
C SER A 108 -13.69 0.78 7.77
N TYR A 109 -12.67 0.91 6.95
CA TYR A 109 -11.86 -0.21 6.48
C TYR A 109 -10.60 -0.40 7.34
N ASP A 110 -10.13 -1.67 7.42
CA ASP A 110 -8.88 -2.02 8.09
C ASP A 110 -7.68 -1.78 7.17
N TRP A 111 -7.21 -0.54 7.16
CA TRP A 111 -6.02 -0.15 6.39
C TRP A 111 -4.73 -0.75 6.96
N CYS A 112 -4.68 -1.03 8.26
CA CYS A 112 -3.54 -1.70 8.87
C CYS A 112 -3.38 -3.13 8.34
N ASP A 113 -4.48 -3.89 8.19
CA ASP A 113 -4.44 -5.23 7.58
C ASP A 113 -4.01 -5.16 6.11
N ALA A 114 -4.48 -4.16 5.36
CA ALA A 114 -4.08 -3.95 3.97
C ALA A 114 -2.57 -3.69 3.84
N VAL A 115 -2.00 -2.81 4.66
CA VAL A 115 -0.56 -2.52 4.68
C VAL A 115 0.24 -3.75 5.11
N MET A 116 -0.20 -4.46 6.16
CA MET A 116 0.46 -5.69 6.61
C MET A 116 0.44 -6.80 5.55
N SER A 117 -0.66 -6.96 4.84
CA SER A 117 -0.79 -7.93 3.76
C SER A 117 0.16 -7.60 2.60
N SER A 118 0.25 -6.31 2.23
CA SER A 118 1.21 -5.82 1.24
C SER A 118 2.66 -6.07 1.68
N LEU A 119 2.99 -5.77 2.93
CA LEU A 119 4.32 -5.96 3.51
C LEU A 119 4.72 -7.45 3.49
N LYS A 120 3.86 -8.35 3.98
CA LYS A 120 4.08 -9.79 3.96
C LYS A 120 4.30 -10.33 2.54
N SER A 121 3.49 -9.87 1.58
CA SER A 121 3.62 -10.25 0.17
C SER A 121 4.95 -9.79 -0.41
N GLY A 122 5.36 -8.54 -0.14
CA GLY A 122 6.63 -7.99 -0.59
C GLY A 122 7.83 -8.75 -0.02
N LEU A 123 7.83 -9.01 1.29
CA LEU A 123 8.89 -9.80 1.95
C LEU A 123 8.97 -11.23 1.42
N SER A 124 7.83 -11.90 1.22
CA SER A 124 7.82 -13.26 0.66
C SER A 124 8.38 -13.31 -0.77
N LYS A 125 8.05 -12.32 -1.61
CA LYS A 125 8.63 -12.21 -2.95
C LYS A 125 10.14 -11.98 -2.90
N PHE A 126 10.59 -11.09 -2.03
CA PHE A 126 12.00 -10.81 -1.81
C PHE A 126 12.77 -12.06 -1.36
N GLN A 127 12.27 -12.77 -0.36
CA GLN A 127 12.86 -14.02 0.13
C GLN A 127 12.98 -15.08 -0.97
N LYS A 128 11.91 -15.25 -1.77
CA LYS A 128 11.92 -16.18 -2.92
C LYS A 128 12.92 -15.77 -3.99
N TYR A 129 13.13 -14.48 -4.21
CA TYR A 129 14.09 -13.99 -5.18
C TYR A 129 15.53 -14.27 -4.73
N VAL A 130 15.87 -13.97 -3.48
CA VAL A 130 17.19 -14.23 -2.90
C VAL A 130 17.45 -15.73 -2.76
N GLY A 131 16.45 -16.50 -2.35
CA GLY A 131 16.56 -17.96 -2.21
C GLY A 131 16.83 -18.71 -3.52
N LYS A 132 16.64 -18.07 -4.68
CA LYS A 132 17.03 -18.57 -6.00
C LYS A 132 18.48 -18.26 -6.39
N GLY A 133 19.29 -17.77 -5.46
CA GLY A 133 20.69 -17.41 -5.71
C GLY A 133 20.88 -16.07 -6.42
N ASN A 134 19.83 -15.23 -6.55
CA ASN A 134 19.97 -13.90 -7.12
C ASN A 134 20.60 -12.93 -6.12
N THR A 135 21.39 -11.99 -6.61
CA THR A 135 22.01 -10.96 -5.75
C THR A 135 21.00 -9.97 -5.23
N CYS A 136 21.18 -9.51 -3.98
CA CYS A 136 20.30 -8.51 -3.35
C CYS A 136 20.28 -7.17 -4.10
N GLU A 137 21.30 -6.84 -4.88
CA GLU A 137 21.43 -5.59 -5.62
C GLU A 137 20.31 -5.33 -6.62
N LYS A 138 19.71 -6.40 -7.17
CA LYS A 138 18.59 -6.33 -8.13
C LYS A 138 17.23 -6.61 -7.49
N ALA A 139 17.19 -6.85 -6.18
CA ALA A 139 15.96 -7.17 -5.49
C ALA A 139 15.21 -5.89 -5.10
N THR A 140 14.00 -5.73 -5.58
CA THR A 140 13.12 -4.61 -5.20
C THR A 140 12.13 -5.06 -4.13
N LEU A 141 12.18 -4.43 -2.96
CA LEU A 141 11.18 -4.63 -1.91
C LEU A 141 9.98 -3.73 -2.17
N SER A 142 8.94 -4.28 -2.81
CA SER A 142 7.67 -3.58 -3.06
C SER A 142 6.77 -3.66 -1.83
N SER A 143 7.00 -2.79 -0.84
CA SER A 143 6.21 -2.76 0.40
C SER A 143 6.45 -1.46 1.15
N CYS A 144 5.67 -1.18 2.19
CA CYS A 144 5.85 0.01 3.03
C CYS A 144 7.16 -0.08 3.85
N ILE A 145 8.27 0.27 3.20
CA ILE A 145 9.62 0.29 3.80
C ILE A 145 9.67 1.17 5.06
N PHE A 146 8.85 2.24 5.10
CA PHE A 146 8.80 3.14 6.24
C PHE A 146 8.42 2.41 7.54
N VAL A 147 7.45 1.51 7.49
CA VAL A 147 7.07 0.69 8.66
C VAL A 147 8.24 -0.18 9.11
N LEU A 148 8.97 -0.81 8.19
CA LEU A 148 10.15 -1.60 8.52
C LEU A 148 11.24 -0.74 9.14
N PHE A 149 11.56 0.40 8.52
CA PHE A 149 12.62 1.29 8.98
C PHE A 149 12.35 1.80 10.39
N VAL A 150 11.15 2.34 10.64
CA VAL A 150 10.76 2.82 11.98
C VAL A 150 10.78 1.67 12.99
N SER A 151 10.25 0.51 12.63
CA SER A 151 10.26 -0.66 13.53
C SER A 151 11.66 -1.09 13.96
N ILE A 152 12.64 -1.01 13.06
CA ILE A 152 14.04 -1.36 13.35
C ILE A 152 14.72 -0.28 14.20
N SER A 153 14.36 1.00 14.01
CA SER A 153 14.95 2.13 14.73
C SER A 153 14.60 2.17 16.23
N PHE A 154 13.59 1.40 16.64
CA PHE A 154 13.18 1.28 18.06
C PHE A 154 13.68 -0.02 18.73
N LEU A 155 14.60 -0.76 18.08
CA LEU A 155 15.29 -1.93 18.65
C LEU A 155 16.63 -1.55 19.26
#